data_a5234642f20069de63050a5e395ff52f
#
_entry.id   a5234642f20069de63050a5e395ff52f
#
_cell.length_a   1.000
_cell.length_b   1.000
_cell.length_c   1.000
_cell.angle_alpha   90.00
_cell.angle_beta   90.00
_cell.angle_gamma   90.00
#
_symmetry.space_group_name_H-M   'P 1'
#
loop_
_entity.id
_entity.type
_entity.pdbx_description
1 polymer ?
#
loop_
_entity_poly.entity_id
_entity_poly.type
_entity_poly.pdbx_seq_one_letter_code
_entity_poly.pdbx_strand_id
1 'polypeptide(L)'
;MKYLYIHGANATSQSFNYIRDRLSGDDVIFDYQSSAGFAYNLESMCEEIGDHEDLFIIAHSLGGIYALNLANRFPDKVLGAVTISTPYGGCRSAEIAKWMMPHTQLFKDVAPTSSIIRSTMSLPLQHPWTQIVSTRGRSPWMLQDNDGVVTCQSMRARPDMELIDLELNHYEVIQSPSTVKIILDKIRL
;
A
#
# COMPACT_ATOMS: atom_id res chain seq x y z
N MET A 1 -1.65 8.51 19.18
CA MET A 1 -1.42 7.75 17.93
C MET A 1 -2.67 7.86 17.08
N LYS A 2 -2.51 8.20 15.80
CA LYS A 2 -3.58 8.28 14.80
C LYS A 2 -3.33 7.24 13.71
N TYR A 3 -4.38 6.76 13.07
CA TYR A 3 -4.27 5.81 11.96
C TYR A 3 -4.36 6.54 10.63
N LEU A 4 -3.30 6.49 9.85
CA LEU A 4 -3.25 7.06 8.51
C LEU A 4 -3.62 5.98 7.48
N TYR A 5 -4.75 6.18 6.79
CA TYR A 5 -5.22 5.25 5.76
C TYR A 5 -4.91 5.77 4.36
N ILE A 6 -4.25 4.94 3.54
CA ILE A 6 -3.93 5.25 2.15
C ILE A 6 -4.43 4.12 1.25
N HIS A 7 -5.49 4.38 0.50
CA HIS A 7 -6.14 3.37 -0.33
C HIS A 7 -5.33 2.98 -1.59
N GLY A 8 -5.77 1.92 -2.27
CA GLY A 8 -5.20 1.48 -3.53
C GLY A 8 -5.66 2.29 -4.74
N ALA A 9 -5.11 1.97 -5.90
CA ALA A 9 -5.50 2.59 -7.16
C ALA A 9 -7.01 2.41 -7.45
N ASN A 10 -7.67 3.47 -7.91
CA ASN A 10 -9.11 3.50 -8.23
C ASN A 10 -10.04 3.07 -7.09
N ALA A 11 -9.57 3.10 -5.86
CA ALA A 11 -10.35 2.90 -4.67
C ALA A 11 -10.66 4.25 -3.98
N THR A 12 -11.31 4.17 -2.85
CA THR A 12 -11.52 5.29 -1.92
C THR A 12 -11.23 4.81 -0.50
N SER A 13 -11.20 5.72 0.45
CA SER A 13 -11.07 5.42 1.89
C SER A 13 -12.12 4.43 2.41
N GLN A 14 -13.28 4.33 1.76
CA GLN A 14 -14.33 3.37 2.12
C GLN A 14 -13.87 1.91 2.03
N SER A 15 -12.83 1.62 1.25
CA SER A 15 -12.23 0.29 1.19
C SER A 15 -11.70 -0.20 2.55
N PHE A 16 -11.39 0.73 3.46
CA PHE A 16 -10.93 0.43 4.81
C PHE A 16 -12.04 0.38 5.88
N ASN A 17 -13.32 0.59 5.55
CA ASN A 17 -14.39 0.62 6.54
C ASN A 17 -14.37 -0.62 7.45
N TYR A 18 -14.15 -1.82 6.88
CA TYR A 18 -14.07 -3.05 7.66
C TYR A 18 -12.97 -3.02 8.74
N ILE A 19 -11.80 -2.46 8.42
CA ILE A 19 -10.68 -2.32 9.34
C ILE A 19 -10.97 -1.21 10.34
N ARG A 20 -11.41 -0.03 9.87
CA ARG A 20 -11.70 1.15 10.70
C ARG A 20 -12.74 0.87 11.77
N ASP A 21 -13.81 0.15 11.44
CA ASP A 21 -14.86 -0.23 12.39
C ASP A 21 -14.35 -1.13 13.54
N ARG A 22 -13.12 -1.68 13.41
CA ARG A 22 -12.52 -2.63 14.36
C ARG A 22 -11.28 -2.09 15.06
N LEU A 23 -10.82 -0.93 14.67
CA LEU A 23 -9.75 -0.21 15.35
C LEU A 23 -10.35 0.94 16.16
N SER A 24 -9.77 1.18 17.33
CA SER A 24 -10.17 2.30 18.21
C SER A 24 -9.09 3.37 18.16
N GLY A 25 -9.36 4.50 17.52
CA GLY A 25 -8.41 5.60 17.39
C GLY A 25 -8.93 6.68 16.45
N ASP A 26 -8.15 7.74 16.33
CA ASP A 26 -8.45 8.83 15.39
C ASP A 26 -7.94 8.45 13.99
N ASP A 27 -8.77 8.65 13.00
CA ASP A 27 -8.44 8.39 11.61
C ASP A 27 -7.92 9.65 10.90
N VAL A 28 -6.86 9.48 10.13
CA VAL A 28 -6.41 10.40 9.09
C VAL A 28 -6.58 9.69 7.75
N ILE A 29 -7.27 10.30 6.82
CA ILE A 29 -7.69 9.64 5.58
C ILE A 29 -7.21 10.45 4.39
N PHE A 30 -6.42 9.83 3.52
CA PHE A 30 -6.07 10.41 2.24
C PHE A 30 -6.88 9.77 1.12
N ASP A 31 -7.84 10.55 0.60
CA ASP A 31 -8.54 10.21 -0.64
C ASP A 31 -7.86 10.93 -1.81
N TYR A 32 -7.31 10.18 -2.74
CA TYR A 32 -6.59 10.72 -3.89
C TYR A 32 -7.15 10.17 -5.21
N GLN A 33 -6.92 10.90 -6.29
CA GLN A 33 -7.30 10.46 -7.63
C GLN A 33 -6.11 9.84 -8.35
N SER A 34 -6.17 8.54 -8.63
CA SER A 34 -5.09 7.81 -9.31
C SER A 34 -4.74 8.39 -10.69
N SER A 35 -5.67 9.08 -11.34
CA SER A 35 -5.46 9.74 -12.63
C SER A 35 -4.61 11.02 -12.57
N ALA A 36 -4.47 11.63 -11.39
CA ALA A 36 -3.69 12.86 -11.21
C ALA A 36 -2.17 12.62 -11.26
N GLY A 37 -1.74 11.35 -11.17
CA GLY A 37 -0.33 10.96 -11.19
C GLY A 37 0.30 10.91 -9.80
N PHE A 38 1.38 10.11 -9.70
CA PHE A 38 2.00 9.82 -8.41
C PHE A 38 2.58 11.06 -7.72
N ALA A 39 3.34 11.87 -8.44
CA ALA A 39 4.03 13.02 -7.85
C ALA A 39 3.03 14.06 -7.30
N TYR A 40 1.98 14.37 -8.06
CA TYR A 40 0.95 15.31 -7.63
C TYR A 40 0.25 14.83 -6.34
N ASN A 41 -0.19 13.57 -6.34
CA ASN A 41 -0.86 13.00 -5.16
C ASN A 41 0.07 12.95 -3.94
N LEU A 42 1.36 12.61 -4.14
CA LEU A 42 2.33 12.60 -3.04
C LEU A 42 2.53 13.98 -2.42
N GLU A 43 2.63 15.04 -3.23
CA GLU A 43 2.76 16.40 -2.72
C GLU A 43 1.49 16.83 -1.97
N SER A 44 0.30 16.55 -2.50
CA SER A 44 -0.96 16.80 -1.80
C SER A 44 -1.02 16.09 -0.45
N MET A 45 -0.60 14.81 -0.39
CA MET A 45 -0.52 14.07 0.86
C MET A 45 0.51 14.67 1.84
N CYS A 46 1.63 15.19 1.33
CA CYS A 46 2.62 15.87 2.16
C CYS A 46 2.06 17.16 2.80
N GLU A 47 1.23 17.90 2.07
CA GLU A 47 0.56 19.09 2.59
C GLU A 47 -0.49 18.70 3.67
N GLU A 48 -1.26 17.65 3.43
CA GLU A 48 -2.28 17.18 4.37
C GLU A 48 -1.67 16.57 5.64
N ILE A 49 -0.50 15.93 5.57
CA ILE A 49 0.15 15.34 6.74
C ILE A 49 0.56 16.41 7.76
N GLY A 50 0.85 17.61 7.29
CA GLY A 50 1.02 18.88 7.98
C GLY A 50 1.24 18.81 9.49
N ASP A 51 0.19 19.05 10.26
CA ASP A 51 0.22 19.11 11.73
C ASP A 51 -0.06 17.77 12.43
N HIS A 52 -0.17 16.65 11.67
CA HIS A 52 -0.37 15.34 12.27
C HIS A 52 0.93 14.79 12.83
N GLU A 53 0.85 14.18 14.00
CA GLU A 53 1.93 13.52 14.72
C GLU A 53 1.48 12.11 15.13
N ASP A 54 2.44 11.26 15.50
CA ASP A 54 2.20 9.89 15.99
C ASP A 54 1.35 9.03 15.05
N LEU A 55 1.70 9.02 13.77
CA LEU A 55 0.97 8.32 12.73
C LEU A 55 1.38 6.85 12.64
N PHE A 56 0.41 5.93 12.69
CA PHE A 56 0.57 4.55 12.27
C PHE A 56 -0.10 4.35 10.91
N ILE A 57 0.67 3.95 9.90
CA ILE A 57 0.17 3.90 8.53
C ILE A 57 -0.45 2.53 8.22
N ILE A 58 -1.65 2.54 7.65
CA ILE A 58 -2.34 1.36 7.12
C ILE A 58 -2.62 1.63 5.65
N ALA A 59 -1.92 0.93 4.77
CA ALA A 59 -2.00 1.22 3.35
C ALA A 59 -2.25 -0.04 2.50
N HIS A 60 -2.99 0.10 1.40
CA HIS A 60 -3.31 -1.00 0.51
C HIS A 60 -2.78 -0.74 -0.90
N SER A 61 -2.21 -1.79 -1.51
CA SER A 61 -1.80 -1.78 -2.92
C SER A 61 -0.89 -0.57 -3.24
N LEU A 62 -1.25 0.28 -4.20
CA LEU A 62 -0.52 1.51 -4.52
C LEU A 62 -0.31 2.42 -3.31
N GLY A 63 -1.26 2.43 -2.37
CA GLY A 63 -1.15 3.20 -1.13
C GLY A 63 0.12 2.91 -0.34
N GLY A 64 0.64 1.68 -0.39
CA GLY A 64 1.89 1.33 0.29
C GLY A 64 3.14 1.97 -0.35
N ILE A 65 3.10 2.27 -1.65
CA ILE A 65 4.18 3.03 -2.31
C ILE A 65 4.19 4.47 -1.80
N TYR A 66 3.01 5.11 -1.70
CA TYR A 66 2.89 6.44 -1.07
C TYR A 66 3.34 6.41 0.39
N ALA A 67 2.89 5.42 1.16
CA ALA A 67 3.20 5.26 2.58
C ALA A 67 4.71 5.29 2.84
N LEU A 68 5.49 4.51 2.10
CA LEU A 68 6.95 4.47 2.28
C LEU A 68 7.63 5.79 1.91
N ASN A 69 7.14 6.48 0.86
CA ASN A 69 7.65 7.79 0.49
C ASN A 69 7.32 8.85 1.55
N LEU A 70 6.09 8.85 2.11
CA LEU A 70 5.68 9.74 3.19
C LEU A 70 6.50 9.51 4.47
N ALA A 71 6.66 8.25 4.88
CA ALA A 71 7.44 7.90 6.06
C ALA A 71 8.91 8.36 5.96
N ASN A 72 9.48 8.34 4.74
CA ASN A 72 10.84 8.85 4.52
C ASN A 72 10.91 10.39 4.46
N ARG A 73 9.85 11.08 4.07
CA ARG A 73 9.80 12.55 4.10
C ARG A 73 9.53 13.11 5.50
N PHE A 74 8.79 12.36 6.32
CA PHE A 74 8.36 12.76 7.67
C PHE A 74 8.66 11.68 8.71
N PRO A 75 9.95 11.31 8.87
CA PRO A 75 10.30 10.21 9.76
C PRO A 75 9.87 10.45 11.20
N ASP A 76 9.94 11.68 11.69
CA ASP A 76 9.59 12.01 13.07
C ASP A 76 8.07 11.92 13.36
N LYS A 77 7.23 11.82 12.31
CA LYS A 77 5.76 11.75 12.43
C LYS A 77 5.21 10.33 12.38
N VAL A 78 6.00 9.37 11.89
CA VAL A 78 5.55 7.99 11.65
C VAL A 78 6.08 7.06 12.72
N LEU A 79 5.21 6.27 13.32
CA LEU A 79 5.55 5.26 14.34
C LEU A 79 5.81 3.88 13.74
N GLY A 80 5.16 3.56 12.64
CA GLY A 80 5.25 2.28 11.96
C GLY A 80 4.19 2.14 10.88
N ALA A 81 4.21 1.01 10.17
CA ALA A 81 3.24 0.76 9.12
C ALA A 81 2.89 -0.72 8.93
N VAL A 82 1.65 -0.96 8.54
CA VAL A 82 1.20 -2.20 7.90
C VAL A 82 0.76 -1.87 6.49
N THR A 83 1.47 -2.43 5.52
CA THR A 83 1.08 -2.35 4.10
C THR A 83 0.49 -3.68 3.65
N ILE A 84 -0.51 -3.64 2.78
CA ILE A 84 -1.32 -4.77 2.39
C ILE A 84 -1.25 -4.90 0.87
N SER A 85 -0.78 -6.03 0.36
CA SER A 85 -0.71 -6.32 -1.08
C SER A 85 0.02 -5.26 -1.92
N THR A 86 1.01 -4.58 -1.33
CA THR A 86 1.72 -3.49 -2.00
C THR A 86 2.73 -4.03 -3.02
N PRO A 87 2.68 -3.57 -4.29
CA PRO A 87 3.58 -4.01 -5.35
C PRO A 87 4.94 -3.29 -5.29
N TYR A 88 5.77 -3.53 -4.28
CA TYR A 88 7.08 -2.87 -4.15
C TYR A 88 8.01 -3.15 -5.33
N GLY A 89 7.94 -4.34 -5.94
CA GLY A 89 8.67 -4.68 -7.16
C GLY A 89 8.04 -4.14 -8.46
N GLY A 90 6.98 -3.36 -8.34
CA GLY A 90 6.20 -2.85 -9.47
C GLY A 90 5.22 -3.89 -10.03
N CYS A 91 4.38 -3.46 -10.93
CA CYS A 91 3.38 -4.30 -11.58
C CYS A 91 3.88 -4.70 -13.00
N ARG A 92 4.22 -5.98 -13.21
CA ARG A 92 4.71 -6.48 -14.51
C ARG A 92 3.61 -6.67 -15.54
N SER A 93 2.37 -6.81 -15.12
CA SER A 93 1.27 -7.03 -16.04
C SER A 93 0.77 -5.71 -16.66
N ALA A 94 1.60 -5.14 -17.55
CA ALA A 94 1.19 -4.00 -18.38
C ALA A 94 -0.15 -4.26 -19.13
N GLU A 95 -0.52 -5.52 -19.32
CA GLU A 95 -1.75 -5.90 -20.00
C GLU A 95 -2.98 -5.88 -19.11
N ILE A 96 -2.87 -6.30 -17.84
CA ILE A 96 -3.95 -6.08 -16.85
C ILE A 96 -4.12 -4.57 -16.62
N ALA A 97 -3.01 -3.88 -16.58
CA ALA A 97 -2.98 -2.44 -16.45
C ALA A 97 -3.71 -1.73 -17.62
N LYS A 98 -3.48 -2.13 -18.88
CA LYS A 98 -4.19 -1.60 -20.05
C LYS A 98 -5.71 -1.84 -19.98
N TRP A 99 -6.11 -2.95 -19.39
CA TRP A 99 -7.53 -3.31 -19.28
C TRP A 99 -8.24 -2.53 -18.17
N MET A 100 -7.56 -2.33 -17.04
CA MET A 100 -8.13 -1.61 -15.90
C MET A 100 -8.08 -0.08 -16.05
N MET A 101 -7.11 0.47 -16.82
CA MET A 101 -6.92 1.93 -16.96
C MET A 101 -6.15 2.32 -18.25
N PRO A 102 -6.76 2.28 -19.43
CA PRO A 102 -6.06 2.46 -20.70
C PRO A 102 -5.47 3.88 -20.92
N HIS A 103 -5.81 4.85 -20.11
CA HIS A 103 -5.45 6.27 -20.36
C HIS A 103 -4.73 6.96 -19.20
N THR A 104 -4.25 6.23 -18.16
CA THR A 104 -3.70 6.89 -16.98
C THR A 104 -2.18 6.83 -16.88
N GLN A 105 -1.59 7.91 -16.39
CA GLN A 105 -0.18 8.04 -16.04
C GLN A 105 0.26 6.97 -15.03
N LEU A 106 -0.67 6.49 -14.22
CA LEU A 106 -0.45 5.50 -13.16
C LEU A 106 0.33 4.25 -13.62
N PHE A 107 0.09 3.74 -14.84
CA PHE A 107 0.80 2.54 -15.32
C PHE A 107 2.26 2.80 -15.62
N LYS A 108 2.58 4.00 -16.09
CA LYS A 108 3.97 4.42 -16.25
C LYS A 108 4.64 4.53 -14.88
N ASP A 109 3.87 4.97 -13.88
CA ASP A 109 4.36 5.22 -12.52
C ASP A 109 4.63 3.92 -11.74
N VAL A 110 3.80 2.87 -11.93
CA VAL A 110 3.95 1.58 -11.23
C VAL A 110 4.68 0.49 -12.02
N ALA A 111 5.18 0.78 -13.22
CA ALA A 111 5.99 -0.18 -13.94
C ALA A 111 7.28 -0.52 -13.16
N PRO A 112 7.77 -1.78 -13.18
CA PRO A 112 8.99 -2.15 -12.47
C PRO A 112 10.22 -1.31 -12.86
N THR A 113 10.19 -0.76 -14.06
CA THR A 113 11.27 0.08 -14.62
C THR A 113 11.06 1.56 -14.35
N SER A 114 9.95 1.96 -13.74
CA SER A 114 9.66 3.38 -13.45
C SER A 114 10.65 3.96 -12.45
N SER A 115 10.89 5.26 -12.55
CA SER A 115 11.72 5.99 -11.58
C SER A 115 11.11 5.95 -10.18
N ILE A 116 9.77 5.94 -10.08
CA ILE A 116 9.03 5.91 -8.81
C ILE A 116 9.30 4.59 -8.08
N ILE A 117 9.11 3.45 -8.74
CA ILE A 117 9.36 2.14 -8.14
C ILE A 117 10.84 2.01 -7.75
N ARG A 118 11.76 2.40 -8.63
CA ARG A 118 13.21 2.33 -8.33
C ARG A 118 13.60 3.22 -7.14
N SER A 119 13.12 4.47 -7.10
CA SER A 119 13.40 5.36 -5.97
C SER A 119 12.79 4.82 -4.68
N THR A 120 11.53 4.36 -4.70
CA THR A 120 10.88 3.75 -3.53
C THR A 120 11.62 2.51 -3.03
N MET A 121 12.14 1.68 -3.95
CA MET A 121 12.93 0.49 -3.58
C MET A 121 14.25 0.84 -2.89
N SER A 122 14.82 2.01 -3.15
CA SER A 122 16.08 2.46 -2.52
C SER A 122 15.88 3.25 -1.23
N LEU A 123 14.65 3.57 -0.83
CA LEU A 123 14.38 4.25 0.43
C LEU A 123 14.72 3.36 1.63
N PRO A 124 15.39 3.87 2.67
CA PRO A 124 15.64 3.10 3.87
C PRO A 124 14.34 2.89 4.66
N LEU A 125 14.24 1.76 5.39
CA LEU A 125 13.23 1.57 6.42
C LEU A 125 13.71 2.24 7.72
N GLN A 126 12.95 3.24 8.17
CA GLN A 126 13.29 3.99 9.39
C GLN A 126 12.41 3.56 10.58
N HIS A 127 11.35 2.79 10.33
CA HIS A 127 10.34 2.39 11.31
C HIS A 127 10.00 0.90 11.16
N PRO A 128 9.39 0.26 12.18
CA PRO A 128 8.81 -1.06 12.04
C PRO A 128 7.82 -1.10 10.87
N TRP A 129 8.00 -2.06 9.98
CA TRP A 129 7.21 -2.16 8.76
C TRP A 129 6.80 -3.60 8.49
N THR A 130 5.51 -3.84 8.39
CA THR A 130 4.96 -5.15 8.06
C THR A 130 4.26 -5.09 6.71
N GLN A 131 4.62 -6.00 5.81
CA GLN A 131 3.92 -6.20 4.54
C GLN A 131 3.08 -7.47 4.61
N ILE A 132 1.77 -7.35 4.48
CA ILE A 132 0.87 -8.48 4.28
C ILE A 132 0.88 -8.85 2.80
N VAL A 133 1.30 -10.09 2.52
CA VAL A 133 1.35 -10.67 1.18
C VAL A 133 0.10 -11.52 0.97
N SER A 134 -0.79 -11.08 0.10
CA SER A 134 -1.95 -11.86 -0.35
C SER A 134 -1.50 -12.90 -1.38
N THR A 135 -1.82 -14.17 -1.16
CA THR A 135 -1.25 -15.27 -1.96
C THR A 135 -2.26 -16.05 -2.77
N ARG A 136 -3.56 -15.77 -2.61
CA ARG A 136 -4.64 -16.50 -3.27
C ARG A 136 -5.27 -15.68 -4.38
N GLY A 137 -4.81 -15.87 -5.59
CA GLY A 137 -5.44 -15.32 -6.78
C GLY A 137 -5.10 -16.14 -8.01
N ARG A 138 -5.92 -16.05 -9.04
CA ARG A 138 -5.64 -16.61 -10.35
C ARG A 138 -5.95 -15.57 -11.39
N SER A 139 -4.91 -15.02 -11.99
CA SER A 139 -5.06 -14.22 -13.19
C SER A 139 -4.61 -15.07 -14.39
N PRO A 140 -5.42 -15.22 -15.43
CA PRO A 140 -5.00 -15.96 -16.65
C PRO A 140 -3.81 -15.29 -17.34
N TRP A 141 -3.47 -14.10 -16.97
CA TRP A 141 -2.38 -13.29 -17.55
C TRP A 141 -1.10 -13.31 -16.71
N MET A 142 -1.12 -13.91 -15.52
CA MET A 142 0.04 -14.01 -14.63
C MET A 142 0.35 -15.48 -14.39
N LEU A 143 1.51 -15.94 -14.91
CA LEU A 143 2.00 -17.33 -14.72
C LEU A 143 2.63 -17.55 -13.33
N GLN A 144 2.95 -16.47 -12.62
CA GLN A 144 3.54 -16.50 -11.28
C GLN A 144 2.44 -16.47 -10.22
N ASP A 145 2.78 -16.95 -9.01
CA ASP A 145 1.89 -16.83 -7.85
C ASP A 145 1.49 -15.37 -7.65
N ASN A 146 0.19 -15.15 -7.50
CA ASN A 146 -0.39 -13.81 -7.45
C ASN A 146 -1.69 -13.81 -6.65
N ASP A 147 -2.14 -12.62 -6.30
CA ASP A 147 -3.39 -12.39 -5.59
C ASP A 147 -4.57 -12.01 -6.50
N GLY A 148 -4.39 -12.15 -7.82
CA GLY A 148 -5.34 -11.72 -8.85
C GLY A 148 -4.97 -10.38 -9.49
N VAL A 149 -4.17 -9.54 -8.84
CA VAL A 149 -3.76 -8.20 -9.29
C VAL A 149 -2.25 -8.01 -9.26
N VAL A 150 -1.58 -8.44 -8.20
CA VAL A 150 -0.14 -8.28 -7.95
C VAL A 150 0.52 -9.65 -7.78
N THR A 151 1.73 -9.83 -8.30
CA THR A 151 2.49 -11.06 -8.08
C THR A 151 3.07 -11.11 -6.68
N CYS A 152 3.11 -12.30 -6.06
CA CYS A 152 3.74 -12.50 -4.76
C CYS A 152 5.21 -12.07 -4.77
N GLN A 153 5.91 -12.27 -5.89
CA GLN A 153 7.29 -11.80 -6.06
C GLN A 153 7.40 -10.27 -5.93
N SER A 154 6.46 -9.53 -6.51
CA SER A 154 6.46 -8.07 -6.40
C SER A 154 6.17 -7.58 -4.99
N MET A 155 5.22 -8.19 -4.30
CA MET A 155 4.91 -7.87 -2.90
C MET A 155 6.08 -8.16 -1.95
N ARG A 156 6.90 -9.17 -2.25
CA ARG A 156 8.08 -9.59 -1.45
C ARG A 156 9.38 -8.90 -1.86
N ALA A 157 9.34 -7.92 -2.74
CA ALA A 157 10.55 -7.28 -3.26
C ALA A 157 11.36 -6.50 -2.21
N ARG A 158 10.80 -6.24 -1.02
CA ARG A 158 11.45 -5.61 0.14
C ARG A 158 11.65 -6.62 1.27
N PRO A 159 12.76 -7.38 1.24
CA PRO A 159 13.04 -8.42 2.26
C PRO A 159 13.46 -7.84 3.62
N ASP A 160 13.70 -6.55 3.70
CA ASP A 160 13.96 -5.79 4.92
C ASP A 160 12.68 -5.49 5.73
N MET A 161 11.50 -5.71 5.15
CA MET A 161 10.21 -5.64 5.83
C MET A 161 9.85 -6.99 6.46
N GLU A 162 9.08 -6.98 7.54
CA GLU A 162 8.43 -8.20 8.01
C GLU A 162 7.35 -8.64 7.01
N LEU A 163 7.43 -9.87 6.51
CA LEU A 163 6.50 -10.41 5.53
C LEU A 163 5.55 -11.41 6.19
N ILE A 164 4.24 -11.20 6.05
CA ILE A 164 3.21 -12.10 6.57
C ILE A 164 2.29 -12.52 5.44
N ASP A 165 2.19 -13.82 5.19
CA ASP A 165 1.34 -14.39 4.15
C ASP A 165 -0.09 -14.59 4.61
N LEU A 166 -1.04 -14.21 3.76
CA LEU A 166 -2.44 -14.56 3.90
C LEU A 166 -2.97 -15.19 2.61
N GLU A 167 -3.60 -16.34 2.72
CA GLU A 167 -4.26 -17.04 1.60
C GLU A 167 -5.59 -16.38 1.22
N LEU A 168 -5.49 -15.11 0.81
CA LEU A 168 -6.61 -14.27 0.41
C LEU A 168 -6.26 -13.58 -0.91
N ASN A 169 -7.27 -13.12 -1.66
CA ASN A 169 -7.05 -12.33 -2.86
C ASN A 169 -6.83 -10.84 -2.52
N HIS A 170 -6.52 -10.05 -3.56
CA HIS A 170 -6.18 -8.63 -3.46
C HIS A 170 -7.24 -7.77 -2.75
N TYR A 171 -8.51 -8.14 -2.81
CA TYR A 171 -9.62 -7.39 -2.23
C TYR A 171 -10.16 -8.01 -0.94
N GLU A 172 -10.15 -9.33 -0.82
CA GLU A 172 -10.57 -10.01 0.39
C GLU A 172 -9.67 -9.67 1.58
N VAL A 173 -8.38 -9.45 1.32
CA VAL A 173 -7.38 -9.21 2.36
C VAL A 173 -7.68 -7.98 3.22
N ILE A 174 -8.24 -6.91 2.66
CA ILE A 174 -8.62 -5.70 3.43
C ILE A 174 -9.94 -5.85 4.19
N GLN A 175 -10.67 -6.94 3.97
CA GLN A 175 -11.92 -7.26 4.65
C GLN A 175 -11.80 -8.51 5.54
N SER A 176 -10.58 -8.89 5.90
CA SER A 176 -10.29 -10.10 6.65
C SER A 176 -10.08 -9.85 8.14
N PRO A 177 -10.67 -10.67 9.02
CA PRO A 177 -10.36 -10.67 10.45
C PRO A 177 -8.87 -10.92 10.72
N SER A 178 -8.19 -11.73 9.91
CA SER A 178 -6.75 -12.00 10.03
C SER A 178 -5.91 -10.75 9.81
N THR A 179 -6.28 -9.92 8.82
CA THR A 179 -5.62 -8.62 8.58
C THR A 179 -5.80 -7.69 9.76
N VAL A 180 -7.01 -7.57 10.30
CA VAL A 180 -7.28 -6.75 11.49
C VAL A 180 -6.46 -7.22 12.67
N LYS A 181 -6.37 -8.54 12.90
CA LYS A 181 -5.57 -9.10 13.98
C LYS A 181 -4.08 -8.72 13.84
N ILE A 182 -3.51 -8.86 12.64
CA ILE A 182 -2.12 -8.48 12.36
C ILE A 182 -1.92 -6.98 12.67
N ILE A 183 -2.80 -6.12 12.19
CA ILE A 183 -2.70 -4.68 12.45
C ILE A 183 -2.72 -4.40 13.96
N LEU A 184 -3.67 -4.99 14.70
CA LEU A 184 -3.77 -4.82 16.15
C LEU A 184 -2.52 -5.29 16.90
N ASP A 185 -1.92 -6.39 16.45
CA ASP A 185 -0.69 -6.91 17.03
C ASP A 185 0.51 -5.97 16.79
N LYS A 186 0.54 -5.26 15.63
CA LYS A 186 1.61 -4.31 15.28
C LYS A 186 1.45 -2.92 15.92
N ILE A 187 0.25 -2.52 16.22
CA ILE A 187 -0.04 -1.24 16.92
C ILE A 187 0.38 -1.29 18.39
N ARG A 188 0.45 -2.48 18.99
CA ARG A 188 0.76 -2.67 20.42
C ARG A 188 2.27 -2.75 20.73
N LEU A 189 3.09 -2.72 19.69
CA LEU A 189 4.56 -2.75 19.83
C LEU A 189 5.12 -1.34 19.94
#